data_47632aa80ec4108b5e4f730a949f14c0
#
_entry.id   47632aa80ec4108b5e4f730a949f14c0
#
_cell.length_a   1.000
_cell.length_b   1.000
_cell.length_c   1.000
_cell.angle_alpha   90.00
_cell.angle_beta   90.00
_cell.angle_gamma   90.00
#
_symmetry.space_group_name_H-M   'P 1'
#
loop_
_entity.id
_entity.type
_entity.pdbx_description
1 polymer ?
#
loop_
_entity_poly.entity_id
_entity_poly.type
_entity_poly.pdbx_seq_one_letter_code
_entity_poly.pdbx_strand_id
1 'polypeptide(L)'
;LARLDPATVRRRWSVVLERTVRELQGMPCIGLDDQPLTKKEIACTRSFGQPVSALPDLEQAVSTFASMAAQKLRRQASHTSHVLVFIHTGPYRKGPQYARSITVPLLRATSDTVPIVHAALTGLRQIYRPGYAFIKAGVMLLDLHSAKLRQGELELEPLASQEGSRERLMGVLDELNQRYGRGTLKLASAGVQTQGERVSWAMRQGRRSPAYTTRWEDMLEVGDVPVNLTASCYALHQRN
;
A
#
# COMPACT_ATOMS: atom_id res chain seq x y z
N LEU A 1 -12.41 -2.03 -29.42
CA LEU A 1 -11.67 -3.18 -28.90
C LEU A 1 -12.49 -4.47 -29.05
N ALA A 2 -13.76 -4.50 -28.62
CA ALA A 2 -14.63 -5.68 -28.69
C ALA A 2 -14.86 -6.25 -30.11
N ARG A 3 -14.67 -5.46 -31.16
CA ARG A 3 -14.83 -5.90 -32.56
C ARG A 3 -13.56 -6.45 -33.21
N LEU A 4 -12.45 -6.49 -32.47
CA LEU A 4 -11.17 -6.98 -32.99
C LEU A 4 -11.15 -8.52 -33.03
N ASP A 5 -10.47 -9.08 -34.02
CA ASP A 5 -10.21 -10.51 -34.08
C ASP A 5 -9.20 -10.92 -32.99
N PRO A 6 -9.56 -11.86 -32.09
CA PRO A 6 -8.69 -12.29 -30.99
C PRO A 6 -7.31 -12.82 -31.44
N ALA A 7 -7.26 -13.56 -32.58
CA ALA A 7 -6.02 -14.13 -33.09
C ALA A 7 -5.06 -13.03 -33.58
N THR A 8 -5.59 -12.00 -34.21
CA THR A 8 -4.82 -10.82 -34.63
C THR A 8 -4.31 -10.03 -33.44
N VAL A 9 -5.15 -9.86 -32.39
CA VAL A 9 -4.77 -9.19 -31.16
C VAL A 9 -3.63 -9.94 -30.45
N ARG A 10 -3.71 -11.26 -30.34
CA ARG A 10 -2.65 -12.10 -29.76
C ARG A 10 -1.31 -11.93 -30.48
N ARG A 11 -1.31 -11.97 -31.82
CA ARG A 11 -0.08 -11.81 -32.63
C ARG A 11 0.53 -10.43 -32.51
N ARG A 12 -0.29 -9.39 -32.44
CA ARG A 12 0.15 -8.00 -32.55
C ARG A 12 0.48 -7.36 -31.20
N TRP A 13 -0.12 -7.83 -30.11
CA TRP A 13 0.04 -7.24 -28.77
C TRP A 13 0.38 -8.31 -27.73
N SER A 14 -0.63 -8.97 -27.14
CA SER A 14 -0.39 -9.94 -26.09
C SER A 14 -1.57 -10.90 -25.88
N VAL A 15 -1.30 -12.02 -25.21
CA VAL A 15 -2.32 -12.96 -24.75
C VAL A 15 -3.28 -12.34 -23.73
N VAL A 16 -2.81 -11.37 -22.94
CA VAL A 16 -3.66 -10.67 -21.96
C VAL A 16 -4.72 -9.84 -22.68
N LEU A 17 -4.33 -9.10 -23.70
CA LEU A 17 -5.29 -8.29 -24.48
C LEU A 17 -6.24 -9.19 -25.29
N GLU A 18 -5.78 -10.34 -25.81
CA GLU A 18 -6.65 -11.33 -26.45
C GLU A 18 -7.76 -11.79 -25.50
N ARG A 19 -7.41 -12.16 -24.24
CA ARG A 19 -8.41 -12.54 -23.23
C ARG A 19 -9.42 -11.44 -22.97
N THR A 20 -8.95 -10.20 -22.84
CA THR A 20 -9.84 -9.03 -22.67
C THR A 20 -10.81 -8.89 -23.85
N VAL A 21 -10.34 -9.07 -25.11
CA VAL A 21 -11.21 -9.02 -26.29
C VAL A 21 -12.24 -10.14 -26.26
N ARG A 22 -11.85 -11.37 -25.95
CA ARG A 22 -12.77 -12.51 -25.82
C ARG A 22 -13.84 -12.28 -24.76
N GLU A 23 -13.47 -11.75 -23.60
CA GLU A 23 -14.42 -11.42 -22.54
C GLU A 23 -15.41 -10.32 -22.97
N LEU A 24 -14.94 -9.29 -23.67
CA LEU A 24 -15.80 -8.28 -24.26
C LEU A 24 -16.73 -8.82 -25.34
N GLN A 25 -16.41 -9.97 -25.93
CA GLN A 25 -17.25 -10.72 -26.88
C GLN A 25 -18.17 -11.75 -26.20
N GLY A 26 -18.19 -11.78 -24.86
CA GLY A 26 -19.03 -12.68 -24.07
C GLY A 26 -18.42 -14.08 -23.83
N MET A 27 -17.15 -14.30 -24.17
CA MET A 27 -16.45 -15.56 -23.90
C MET A 27 -15.66 -15.46 -22.56
N PRO A 28 -16.08 -16.14 -21.50
CA PRO A 28 -15.37 -16.10 -20.23
C PRO A 28 -13.97 -16.74 -20.35
N CYS A 29 -12.94 -15.98 -20.04
CA CYS A 29 -11.54 -16.41 -20.06
C CYS A 29 -10.90 -16.50 -18.69
N ILE A 30 -11.54 -15.93 -17.67
CA ILE A 30 -11.10 -15.92 -16.29
C ILE A 30 -12.17 -16.64 -15.47
N GLY A 31 -11.80 -17.72 -14.80
CA GLY A 31 -12.68 -18.40 -13.85
C GLY A 31 -12.82 -17.63 -12.54
N LEU A 32 -13.84 -17.95 -11.76
CA LEU A 32 -13.94 -17.51 -10.37
C LEU A 32 -12.91 -18.29 -9.54
N ASP A 33 -11.98 -17.57 -8.94
CA ASP A 33 -11.06 -18.15 -7.97
C ASP A 33 -11.71 -18.18 -6.59
N ASP A 34 -12.13 -19.34 -6.13
CA ASP A 34 -12.73 -19.52 -4.80
C ASP A 34 -11.72 -19.34 -3.66
N GLN A 35 -10.43 -19.47 -3.94
CA GLN A 35 -9.37 -19.26 -2.97
C GLN A 35 -8.31 -18.29 -3.50
N PRO A 36 -8.09 -17.16 -2.80
CA PRO A 36 -7.04 -16.22 -3.21
C PRO A 36 -5.66 -16.87 -3.08
N LEU A 37 -4.90 -16.85 -4.18
CA LEU A 37 -3.52 -17.32 -4.18
C LEU A 37 -2.66 -16.51 -3.20
N THR A 38 -1.70 -17.19 -2.58
CA THR A 38 -0.68 -16.53 -1.75
C THR A 38 0.04 -15.46 -2.55
N LYS A 39 0.10 -14.26 -2.03
CA LYS A 39 0.76 -13.14 -2.71
C LYS A 39 2.27 -13.39 -2.76
N LYS A 40 2.86 -13.22 -3.94
CA LYS A 40 4.32 -13.30 -4.14
C LYS A 40 5.05 -12.02 -3.74
N GLU A 41 4.33 -10.91 -3.64
CA GLU A 41 4.83 -9.59 -3.26
C GLU A 41 3.76 -8.85 -2.45
N ILE A 42 4.19 -8.02 -1.50
CA ILE A 42 3.29 -7.18 -0.71
C ILE A 42 3.70 -5.73 -0.85
N ALA A 43 2.83 -4.91 -1.44
CA ALA A 43 3.08 -3.49 -1.62
C ALA A 43 2.20 -2.64 -0.69
N CYS A 44 2.81 -1.59 -0.15
CA CYS A 44 2.13 -0.46 0.49
C CYS A 44 2.64 0.83 -0.13
N THR A 45 1.83 1.44 -0.98
CA THR A 45 2.19 2.65 -1.71
C THR A 45 1.06 3.67 -1.60
N ARG A 46 1.41 4.96 -1.52
CA ARG A 46 0.40 6.02 -1.52
C ARG A 46 0.89 7.24 -2.28
N SER A 47 -0.06 7.87 -2.97
CA SER A 47 0.14 9.22 -3.48
C SER A 47 -0.19 10.22 -2.37
N PHE A 48 0.63 11.25 -2.25
CA PHE A 48 0.45 12.29 -1.25
C PHE A 48 -0.60 13.31 -1.73
N GLY A 49 -1.37 13.85 -0.81
CA GLY A 49 -2.36 14.87 -1.12
C GLY A 49 -1.73 16.21 -1.51
N GLN A 50 -0.55 16.47 -0.97
CA GLN A 50 0.33 17.59 -1.33
C GLN A 50 1.75 17.06 -1.56
N PRO A 51 2.57 17.73 -2.39
CA PRO A 51 3.96 17.31 -2.56
C PRO A 51 4.73 17.44 -1.25
N VAL A 52 5.58 16.46 -0.99
CA VAL A 52 6.46 16.39 0.17
C VAL A 52 7.90 16.54 -0.28
N SER A 53 8.64 17.47 0.32
CA SER A 53 10.05 17.72 0.02
C SER A 53 10.98 17.42 1.20
N ALA A 54 10.46 17.45 2.42
CA ALA A 54 11.25 17.24 3.63
C ALA A 54 11.51 15.74 3.86
N LEU A 55 12.76 15.39 4.13
CA LEU A 55 13.15 14.00 4.43
C LEU A 55 12.41 13.43 5.66
N PRO A 56 12.26 14.16 6.79
CA PRO A 56 11.54 13.63 7.95
C PRO A 56 10.10 13.21 7.64
N ASP A 57 9.39 13.95 6.80
CA ASP A 57 8.01 13.62 6.40
C ASP A 57 7.96 12.35 5.54
N LEU A 58 8.93 12.19 4.62
CA LEU A 58 9.08 10.97 3.83
C LEU A 58 9.44 9.76 4.70
N GLU A 59 10.30 9.95 5.71
CA GLU A 59 10.66 8.90 6.66
C GLU A 59 9.45 8.42 7.46
N GLN A 60 8.60 9.33 7.93
CA GLN A 60 7.35 8.99 8.61
C GLN A 60 6.40 8.21 7.68
N ALA A 61 6.24 8.66 6.44
CA ALA A 61 5.42 7.99 5.45
C ALA A 61 5.92 6.57 5.15
N VAL A 62 7.21 6.43 4.84
CA VAL A 62 7.84 5.14 4.52
C VAL A 62 7.82 4.19 5.72
N SER A 63 8.08 4.68 6.94
CA SER A 63 7.95 3.89 8.17
C SER A 63 6.54 3.35 8.36
N THR A 64 5.53 4.19 8.11
CA THR A 64 4.12 3.79 8.16
C THR A 64 3.81 2.73 7.10
N PHE A 65 4.27 2.91 5.85
CA PHE A 65 4.02 1.95 4.78
C PHE A 65 4.71 0.62 5.00
N ALA A 66 5.96 0.64 5.50
CA ALA A 66 6.70 -0.55 5.87
C ALA A 66 6.01 -1.33 7.01
N SER A 67 5.53 -0.63 8.04
CA SER A 67 4.77 -1.24 9.15
C SER A 67 3.47 -1.89 8.66
N MET A 68 2.73 -1.23 7.76
CA MET A 68 1.52 -1.79 7.16
C MET A 68 1.83 -3.00 6.26
N ALA A 69 2.94 -2.98 5.53
CA ALA A 69 3.37 -4.10 4.71
C ALA A 69 3.76 -5.30 5.58
N ALA A 70 4.51 -5.09 6.67
CA ALA A 70 4.89 -6.11 7.64
C ALA A 70 3.66 -6.76 8.30
N GLN A 71 2.63 -5.98 8.66
CA GLN A 71 1.38 -6.50 9.18
C GLN A 71 0.66 -7.42 8.16
N LYS A 72 0.62 -7.01 6.88
CA LYS A 72 0.03 -7.85 5.81
C LYS A 72 0.83 -9.14 5.62
N LEU A 73 2.17 -9.05 5.72
CA LEU A 73 3.07 -10.19 5.61
C LEU A 73 2.80 -11.23 6.70
N ARG A 74 2.67 -10.80 7.96
CA ARG A 74 2.33 -11.69 9.09
C ARG A 74 0.96 -12.33 8.93
N ARG A 75 -0.05 -11.59 8.43
CA ARG A 75 -1.38 -12.16 8.13
C ARG A 75 -1.35 -13.29 7.10
N GLN A 76 -0.37 -13.26 6.20
CA GLN A 76 -0.14 -14.31 5.21
C GLN A 76 0.77 -15.44 5.75
N ALA A 77 1.24 -15.35 7.00
CA ALA A 77 2.23 -16.25 7.59
C ALA A 77 3.46 -16.42 6.68
N SER A 78 4.02 -15.29 6.22
CA SER A 78 5.18 -15.26 5.32
C SER A 78 6.28 -14.39 5.89
N HIS A 79 7.53 -14.65 5.46
CA HIS A 79 8.71 -13.84 5.69
C HIS A 79 9.16 -13.19 4.38
N THR A 80 9.87 -12.08 4.45
CA THR A 80 10.51 -11.41 3.31
C THR A 80 12.01 -11.33 3.52
N SER A 81 12.78 -11.44 2.46
CA SER A 81 14.24 -11.24 2.47
C SER A 81 14.67 -9.91 1.82
N HIS A 82 13.76 -9.22 1.12
CA HIS A 82 14.10 -7.97 0.43
C HIS A 82 13.03 -6.91 0.62
N VAL A 83 13.47 -5.67 0.83
CA VAL A 83 12.60 -4.50 0.96
C VAL A 83 12.94 -3.52 -0.17
N LEU A 84 12.02 -3.31 -1.09
CA LEU A 84 12.13 -2.29 -2.12
C LEU A 84 11.43 -1.01 -1.66
N VAL A 85 12.14 0.12 -1.79
CA VAL A 85 11.61 1.46 -1.51
C VAL A 85 11.71 2.29 -2.77
N PHE A 86 10.68 3.08 -3.03
CA PHE A 86 10.72 4.03 -4.13
C PHE A 86 10.08 5.37 -3.75
N ILE A 87 10.56 6.42 -4.41
CA ILE A 87 10.00 7.77 -4.35
C ILE A 87 9.97 8.35 -5.76
N HIS A 88 8.95 9.12 -6.10
CA HIS A 88 8.93 9.85 -7.36
C HIS A 88 8.10 11.14 -7.31
N THR A 89 8.48 12.07 -8.17
CA THR A 89 7.75 13.29 -8.47
C THR A 89 6.61 13.01 -9.46
N GLY A 90 5.69 13.95 -9.63
CA GLY A 90 4.56 13.79 -10.55
C GLY A 90 4.96 14.00 -12.00
N PRO A 91 4.71 13.04 -12.91
CA PRO A 91 5.11 13.16 -14.31
C PRO A 91 4.40 14.31 -15.05
N TYR A 92 3.24 14.74 -14.55
CA TYR A 92 2.44 15.82 -15.16
C TYR A 92 2.63 17.19 -14.52
N ARG A 93 3.51 17.30 -13.52
CA ARG A 93 3.81 18.59 -12.88
C ARG A 93 4.97 19.29 -13.58
N LYS A 94 4.85 20.62 -13.71
CA LYS A 94 5.98 21.47 -14.13
C LYS A 94 7.05 21.45 -13.03
N GLY A 95 8.29 21.26 -13.39
CA GLY A 95 9.43 21.22 -12.47
C GLY A 95 10.36 20.03 -12.69
N PRO A 96 11.44 19.94 -11.93
CA PRO A 96 12.41 18.86 -12.06
C PRO A 96 11.78 17.51 -11.74
N GLN A 97 11.98 16.54 -12.61
CA GLN A 97 11.47 15.19 -12.47
C GLN A 97 12.51 14.29 -11.81
N TYR A 98 12.05 13.49 -10.86
CA TYR A 98 12.89 12.53 -10.15
C TYR A 98 12.10 11.27 -9.84
N ALA A 99 12.64 10.12 -10.19
CA ALA A 99 12.09 8.82 -9.84
C ALA A 99 13.26 7.88 -9.54
N ARG A 100 13.27 7.30 -8.36
CA ARG A 100 14.27 6.31 -7.94
C ARG A 100 13.65 5.26 -7.05
N SER A 101 14.21 4.07 -7.16
CA SER A 101 13.91 2.93 -6.30
C SER A 101 15.22 2.23 -5.92
N ILE A 102 15.19 1.54 -4.79
CA ILE A 102 16.27 0.71 -4.32
C ILE A 102 15.70 -0.51 -3.60
N THR A 103 16.36 -1.65 -3.78
CA THR A 103 16.06 -2.87 -3.04
C THR A 103 17.15 -3.08 -2.00
N VAL A 104 16.76 -3.20 -0.75
CA VAL A 104 17.65 -3.44 0.40
C VAL A 104 17.44 -4.88 0.84
N PRO A 105 18.48 -5.73 0.81
CA PRO A 105 18.41 -7.08 1.34
C PRO A 105 18.35 -7.03 2.87
N LEU A 106 17.59 -7.93 3.47
CA LEU A 106 17.59 -8.18 4.91
C LEU A 106 18.63 -9.25 5.23
N LEU A 107 19.30 -9.13 6.35
CA LEU A 107 20.29 -10.11 6.80
C LEU A 107 19.68 -11.51 6.94
N ARG A 108 18.44 -11.55 7.43
CA ARG A 108 17.61 -12.76 7.53
C ARG A 108 16.20 -12.49 7.06
N ALA A 109 15.56 -13.50 6.47
CA ALA A 109 14.14 -13.41 6.14
C ALA A 109 13.33 -13.25 7.42
N THR A 110 12.47 -12.23 7.46
CA THR A 110 11.71 -11.87 8.66
C THR A 110 10.33 -11.31 8.36
N SER A 111 9.45 -11.36 9.33
CA SER A 111 8.16 -10.63 9.35
C SER A 111 8.11 -9.56 10.46
N ASP A 112 9.23 -9.35 11.16
CA ASP A 112 9.34 -8.33 12.20
C ASP A 112 9.33 -6.93 11.58
N THR A 113 8.49 -6.06 12.14
CA THR A 113 8.31 -4.70 11.65
C THR A 113 9.59 -3.86 11.78
N VAL A 114 10.40 -4.06 12.84
CA VAL A 114 11.55 -3.21 13.12
C VAL A 114 12.65 -3.34 12.06
N PRO A 115 13.17 -4.55 11.74
CA PRO A 115 14.15 -4.70 10.67
C PRO A 115 13.63 -4.25 9.30
N ILE A 116 12.35 -4.52 8.99
CA ILE A 116 11.73 -4.11 7.72
C ILE A 116 11.68 -2.58 7.62
N VAL A 117 11.28 -1.88 8.68
CA VAL A 117 11.27 -0.41 8.71
C VAL A 117 12.69 0.15 8.63
N HIS A 118 13.64 -0.44 9.35
CA HIS A 118 15.03 -0.01 9.29
C HIS A 118 15.62 -0.11 7.88
N ALA A 119 15.40 -1.24 7.19
CA ALA A 119 15.82 -1.41 5.80
C ALA A 119 15.14 -0.41 4.87
N ALA A 120 13.83 -0.17 5.06
CA ALA A 120 13.09 0.80 4.27
C ALA A 120 13.64 2.23 4.44
N LEU A 121 13.92 2.66 5.66
CA LEU A 121 14.49 3.98 5.94
C LEU A 121 15.92 4.11 5.41
N THR A 122 16.74 3.07 5.53
CA THR A 122 18.08 3.03 4.96
C THR A 122 18.02 3.21 3.44
N GLY A 123 17.14 2.47 2.77
CA GLY A 123 16.93 2.62 1.32
C GLY A 123 16.42 4.02 0.93
N LEU A 124 15.47 4.57 1.69
CA LEU A 124 14.96 5.92 1.44
C LEU A 124 16.08 6.97 1.49
N ARG A 125 16.93 6.93 2.52
CA ARG A 125 18.05 7.87 2.69
C ARG A 125 19.05 7.81 1.54
N GLN A 126 19.27 6.64 0.94
CA GLN A 126 20.17 6.48 -0.21
C GLN A 126 19.60 7.10 -1.51
N ILE A 127 18.28 7.01 -1.70
CA ILE A 127 17.64 7.52 -2.92
C ILE A 127 17.10 8.95 -2.77
N TYR A 128 17.02 9.48 -1.55
CA TYR A 128 16.54 10.85 -1.33
C TYR A 128 17.50 11.88 -1.88
N ARG A 129 16.95 12.90 -2.54
CA ARG A 129 17.67 14.11 -2.93
C ARG A 129 16.84 15.33 -2.57
N PRO A 130 17.44 16.36 -1.94
CA PRO A 130 16.74 17.60 -1.66
C PRO A 130 16.42 18.36 -2.96
N GLY A 131 15.46 19.28 -2.89
CA GLY A 131 15.06 20.12 -4.02
C GLY A 131 13.98 19.54 -4.93
N TYR A 132 13.51 18.32 -4.66
CA TYR A 132 12.42 17.70 -5.40
C TYR A 132 11.12 17.67 -4.57
N ALA A 133 9.98 17.80 -5.27
CA ALA A 133 8.66 17.75 -4.68
C ALA A 133 8.04 16.36 -4.97
N PHE A 134 8.18 15.44 -4.04
CA PHE A 134 7.70 14.06 -4.17
C PHE A 134 6.19 14.00 -4.01
N ILE A 135 5.53 13.25 -4.88
CA ILE A 135 4.07 13.04 -4.82
C ILE A 135 3.68 11.60 -4.50
N LYS A 136 4.62 10.68 -4.54
CA LYS A 136 4.35 9.27 -4.23
C LYS A 136 5.59 8.62 -3.62
N ALA A 137 5.34 7.81 -2.61
CA ALA A 137 6.31 6.89 -2.05
C ALA A 137 5.67 5.52 -1.85
N GLY A 138 6.50 4.50 -1.74
CA GLY A 138 6.02 3.17 -1.44
C GLY A 138 7.11 2.22 -0.98
N VAL A 139 6.64 1.17 -0.32
CA VAL A 139 7.43 0.04 0.13
C VAL A 139 6.85 -1.22 -0.47
N MET A 140 7.69 -2.09 -1.00
CA MET A 140 7.32 -3.43 -1.46
C MET A 140 8.20 -4.46 -0.76
N LEU A 141 7.58 -5.49 -0.25
CA LEU A 141 8.24 -6.67 0.29
C LEU A 141 8.31 -7.71 -0.82
N LEU A 142 9.51 -8.13 -1.14
CA LEU A 142 9.83 -9.04 -2.23
C LEU A 142 10.36 -10.37 -1.67
N ASP A 143 10.42 -11.37 -2.53
CA ASP A 143 10.98 -12.66 -2.19
C ASP A 143 10.31 -13.22 -0.92
N LEU A 144 9.00 -13.46 -1.03
CA LEU A 144 8.19 -13.94 0.08
C LEU A 144 8.25 -15.46 0.18
N HIS A 145 8.58 -15.94 1.37
CA HIS A 145 8.56 -17.37 1.68
C HIS A 145 7.61 -17.66 2.83
N SER A 146 7.17 -18.92 2.90
CA SER A 146 6.37 -19.38 4.03
C SER A 146 7.16 -19.27 5.33
N ALA A 147 6.53 -18.76 6.39
CA ALA A 147 7.12 -18.70 7.72
C ALA A 147 7.50 -20.09 8.31
N LYS A 148 6.96 -21.17 7.71
CA LYS A 148 7.29 -22.55 8.07
C LYS A 148 8.65 -23.01 7.53
N LEU A 149 9.16 -22.35 6.48
CA LEU A 149 10.46 -22.66 5.89
C LEU A 149 11.51 -21.82 6.59
N ARG A 150 12.29 -22.45 7.48
CA ARG A 150 13.43 -21.81 8.12
C ARG A 150 14.70 -22.41 7.53
N GLN A 151 15.52 -21.57 6.91
CA GLN A 151 16.87 -21.94 6.53
C GLN A 151 17.81 -21.59 7.69
N GLY A 152 18.49 -22.60 8.24
CA GLY A 152 19.52 -22.39 9.25
C GLY A 152 20.78 -21.76 8.64
N GLU A 153 21.43 -20.90 9.36
CA GLU A 153 22.72 -20.30 9.00
C GLU A 153 23.81 -20.90 9.89
N LEU A 154 24.90 -21.36 9.26
CA LEU A 154 25.98 -22.06 9.95
C LEU A 154 26.88 -21.17 10.81
N GLU A 155 26.93 -19.85 10.53
CA GLU A 155 27.94 -18.95 11.12
C GLU A 155 27.37 -17.85 12.03
N LEU A 156 26.06 -17.75 12.19
CA LEU A 156 25.45 -16.75 13.05
C LEU A 156 25.06 -17.37 14.39
N GLU A 157 25.48 -16.72 15.48
CA GLU A 157 25.08 -17.13 16.82
C GLU A 157 23.58 -17.31 16.96
N PRO A 158 23.12 -18.33 17.70
CA PRO A 158 21.70 -18.61 17.84
C PRO A 158 20.99 -17.48 18.56
N LEU A 159 20.37 -16.56 17.80
CA LEU A 159 19.41 -15.57 18.29
C LEU A 159 18.03 -16.21 18.58
N ALA A 160 17.96 -17.54 18.62
CA ALA A 160 16.73 -18.31 18.76
C ALA A 160 15.88 -17.90 19.98
N SER A 161 16.48 -17.48 21.06
CA SER A 161 15.79 -17.00 22.27
C SER A 161 15.12 -15.63 22.07
N GLN A 162 15.65 -14.79 21.19
CA GLN A 162 15.10 -13.47 20.94
C GLN A 162 14.02 -13.51 19.83
N GLU A 163 14.13 -14.39 18.85
CA GLU A 163 13.17 -14.48 17.74
C GLU A 163 11.76 -14.83 18.22
N GLY A 164 11.59 -15.85 19.07
CA GLY A 164 10.29 -16.22 19.61
C GLY A 164 9.66 -15.15 20.51
N SER A 165 10.48 -14.33 21.17
CA SER A 165 10.00 -13.18 21.94
C SER A 165 9.53 -12.04 21.02
N ARG A 166 10.23 -11.80 19.92
CA ARG A 166 9.86 -10.76 18.93
C ARG A 166 8.62 -11.14 18.13
N GLU A 167 8.48 -12.40 17.75
CA GLU A 167 7.25 -12.89 17.09
C GLU A 167 6.02 -12.67 17.98
N ARG A 168 6.12 -13.00 19.28
CA ARG A 168 5.05 -12.74 20.26
C ARG A 168 4.74 -11.25 20.39
N LEU A 169 5.76 -10.40 20.47
CA LEU A 169 5.60 -8.94 20.54
C LEU A 169 4.86 -8.41 19.30
N MET A 170 5.23 -8.87 18.09
CA MET A 170 4.55 -8.47 16.86
C MET A 170 3.10 -8.97 16.82
N GLY A 171 2.83 -10.16 17.35
CA GLY A 171 1.46 -10.68 17.48
C GLY A 171 0.60 -9.81 18.39
N VAL A 172 1.11 -9.44 19.58
CA VAL A 172 0.42 -8.55 20.52
C VAL A 172 0.18 -7.17 19.92
N LEU A 173 1.17 -6.61 19.21
CA LEU A 173 1.03 -5.32 18.51
C LEU A 173 -0.09 -5.37 17.47
N ASP A 174 -0.15 -6.44 16.69
CA ASP A 174 -1.20 -6.62 15.68
C ASP A 174 -2.59 -6.81 16.31
N GLU A 175 -2.68 -7.56 17.40
CA GLU A 175 -3.92 -7.77 18.15
C GLU A 175 -4.46 -6.47 18.74
N LEU A 176 -3.61 -5.68 19.39
CA LEU A 176 -3.99 -4.38 19.95
C LEU A 176 -4.45 -3.41 18.85
N ASN A 177 -3.76 -3.36 17.72
CA ASN A 177 -4.17 -2.54 16.58
C ASN A 177 -5.46 -3.04 15.91
N GLN A 178 -5.77 -4.33 16.01
CA GLN A 178 -7.04 -4.87 15.54
C GLN A 178 -8.18 -4.53 16.48
N ARG A 179 -7.95 -4.62 17.79
CA ARG A 179 -8.96 -4.39 18.83
C ARG A 179 -9.30 -2.92 19.02
N TYR A 180 -8.29 -2.04 19.07
CA TYR A 180 -8.46 -0.62 19.40
C TYR A 180 -8.37 0.31 18.18
N GLY A 181 -8.18 -0.24 16.99
CA GLY A 181 -8.08 0.51 15.75
C GLY A 181 -6.67 0.61 15.19
N ARG A 182 -6.59 0.74 13.87
CA ARG A 182 -5.31 0.78 13.16
C ARG A 182 -4.48 2.00 13.57
N GLY A 183 -3.24 1.77 13.98
CA GLY A 183 -2.29 2.83 14.35
C GLY A 183 -2.40 3.29 15.79
N THR A 184 -3.15 2.57 16.65
CA THR A 184 -3.13 2.77 18.10
C THR A 184 -1.73 2.58 18.66
N LEU A 185 -1.07 1.48 18.28
CA LEU A 185 0.34 1.26 18.53
C LEU A 185 1.12 1.31 17.22
N LYS A 186 2.19 2.08 17.20
CA LYS A 186 3.07 2.24 16.05
C LYS A 186 4.50 2.49 16.48
N LEU A 187 5.45 2.24 15.59
CA LEU A 187 6.84 2.61 15.82
C LEU A 187 6.98 4.14 15.89
N ALA A 188 7.86 4.64 16.75
CA ALA A 188 8.11 6.08 16.89
C ALA A 188 8.55 6.73 15.57
N SER A 189 9.25 6.00 14.70
CA SER A 189 9.65 6.46 13.36
C SER A 189 8.48 6.81 12.43
N ALA A 190 7.27 6.32 12.71
CA ALA A 190 6.05 6.70 12.01
C ALA A 190 5.47 8.06 12.46
N GLY A 191 6.13 8.73 13.39
CA GLY A 191 5.73 10.01 13.98
C GLY A 191 4.58 9.90 14.98
N VAL A 192 4.51 10.87 15.87
CA VAL A 192 3.39 11.03 16.80
C VAL A 192 2.35 11.92 16.12
N GLN A 193 1.16 11.39 15.92
CA GLN A 193 0.02 12.18 15.42
C GLN A 193 -0.79 12.65 16.61
N THR A 194 -0.91 13.96 16.78
CA THR A 194 -1.89 14.54 17.68
C THR A 194 -3.29 14.35 17.09
N GLN A 195 -4.29 14.03 17.93
CA GLN A 195 -5.67 13.87 17.45
C GLN A 195 -6.11 15.14 16.71
N GLY A 196 -6.52 14.98 15.45
CA GLY A 196 -6.99 16.07 14.59
C GLY A 196 -5.96 16.62 13.58
N GLU A 197 -4.67 16.40 13.74
CA GLU A 197 -3.67 16.82 12.77
C GLU A 197 -3.55 15.84 11.61
N ARG A 198 -3.72 16.36 10.39
CA ARG A 198 -3.42 15.58 9.17
C ARG A 198 -1.92 15.69 8.88
N VAL A 199 -1.26 14.56 8.81
CA VAL A 199 0.13 14.52 8.36
C VAL A 199 0.28 15.09 6.96
N SER A 200 1.40 15.79 6.70
CA SER A 200 1.72 16.43 5.41
C SER A 200 1.61 15.46 4.22
N TRP A 201 1.95 14.20 4.42
CA TRP A 201 1.92 13.14 3.41
C TRP A 201 0.57 12.39 3.30
N ALA A 202 -0.47 12.79 4.05
CA ALA A 202 -1.78 12.15 3.97
C ALA A 202 -2.40 12.32 2.57
N MET A 203 -3.18 11.33 2.13
CA MET A 203 -3.96 11.43 0.90
C MET A 203 -5.05 12.48 1.05
N ARG A 204 -5.25 13.29 0.00
CA ARG A 204 -6.39 14.22 -0.05
C ARG A 204 -7.66 13.44 -0.39
N GLN A 205 -8.63 13.46 0.52
CA GLN A 205 -9.93 12.80 0.36
C GLN A 205 -11.07 13.84 0.36
N GLY A 206 -10.93 14.92 -0.41
CA GLY A 206 -11.90 16.02 -0.41
C GLY A 206 -13.21 15.69 -1.17
N ARG A 207 -13.23 14.67 -2.01
CA ARG A 207 -14.41 14.24 -2.77
C ARG A 207 -14.73 12.78 -2.42
N ARG A 208 -15.15 12.57 -1.20
CA ARG A 208 -15.54 11.25 -0.71
C ARG A 208 -17.06 11.18 -0.71
N SER A 209 -17.64 10.11 -1.26
CA SER A 209 -19.06 9.81 -1.07
C SER A 209 -19.36 9.59 0.42
N PRO A 210 -20.58 9.89 0.85
CA PRO A 210 -21.04 9.51 2.19
C PRO A 210 -20.86 8.01 2.45
N ALA A 211 -20.79 7.63 3.71
CA ALA A 211 -20.52 6.24 4.10
C ALA A 211 -21.82 5.41 4.18
N TYR A 212 -22.59 5.37 3.10
CA TYR A 212 -23.90 4.73 3.00
C TYR A 212 -23.98 3.29 3.53
N THR A 213 -22.88 2.55 3.48
CA THR A 213 -22.83 1.15 3.91
C THR A 213 -22.30 0.93 5.33
N THR A 214 -21.83 1.99 5.99
CA THR A 214 -21.15 1.88 7.30
C THR A 214 -21.62 2.88 8.35
N ARG A 215 -22.43 3.87 7.94
CA ARG A 215 -23.03 4.86 8.84
C ARG A 215 -24.50 5.02 8.51
N TRP A 216 -25.35 4.78 9.49
CA TRP A 216 -26.80 4.93 9.35
C TRP A 216 -27.21 6.37 9.05
N GLU A 217 -26.53 7.36 9.64
CA GLU A 217 -26.80 8.78 9.46
C GLU A 217 -26.52 9.26 8.02
N ASP A 218 -25.64 8.54 7.30
CA ASP A 218 -25.28 8.86 5.92
C ASP A 218 -26.20 8.17 4.91
N MET A 219 -27.13 7.29 5.33
CA MET A 219 -28.05 6.60 4.44
C MET A 219 -29.05 7.59 3.83
N LEU A 220 -29.36 7.37 2.55
CA LEU A 220 -30.40 8.13 1.89
C LEU A 220 -31.76 7.74 2.49
N GLU A 221 -32.48 8.72 3.02
CA GLU A 221 -33.88 8.54 3.44
C GLU A 221 -34.76 8.55 2.19
N VAL A 222 -35.51 7.47 1.99
CA VAL A 222 -36.53 7.39 0.95
C VAL A 222 -37.80 7.98 1.54
N GLY A 223 -38.02 9.26 1.29
CA GLY A 223 -39.28 9.92 1.64
C GLY A 223 -40.27 9.91 0.45
N ASP A 224 -41.55 10.06 0.74
CA ASP A 224 -42.64 10.18 -0.27
C ASP A 224 -42.61 11.49 -1.08
N VAL A 225 -41.53 12.23 -1.05
CA VAL A 225 -41.39 13.48 -1.80
C VAL A 225 -40.71 13.17 -3.13
N PRO A 226 -41.30 13.55 -4.28
CA PRO A 226 -40.67 13.37 -5.58
C PRO A 226 -39.38 14.15 -5.61
N VAL A 227 -38.25 13.41 -5.61
CA VAL A 227 -36.91 13.98 -5.72
C VAL A 227 -36.80 14.65 -7.09
N ASN A 228 -36.81 15.96 -7.11
CA ASN A 228 -36.53 16.73 -8.31
C ASN A 228 -35.03 16.60 -8.61
N LEU A 229 -34.67 15.58 -9.39
CA LEU A 229 -33.28 15.19 -9.72
C LEU A 229 -32.48 16.30 -10.42
N THR A 230 -33.15 17.38 -10.83
CA THR A 230 -32.53 18.51 -11.53
C THR A 230 -31.85 19.52 -10.58
N ALA A 231 -32.23 19.57 -9.31
CA ALA A 231 -31.72 20.59 -8.40
C ALA A 231 -30.38 20.17 -7.71
N SER A 232 -30.13 18.86 -7.55
CA SER A 232 -28.96 18.39 -6.81
C SER A 232 -27.65 18.38 -7.62
N CYS A 233 -27.71 18.37 -8.94
CA CYS A 233 -26.50 18.43 -9.78
C CYS A 233 -25.91 19.84 -9.92
N TYR A 234 -26.70 20.90 -9.73
CA TYR A 234 -26.23 22.28 -9.89
C TYR A 234 -25.58 22.87 -8.63
N ALA A 235 -25.91 22.35 -7.44
CA ALA A 235 -25.35 22.88 -6.18
C ALA A 235 -23.88 22.50 -5.95
N LEU A 236 -23.32 21.56 -6.69
CA LEU A 236 -21.92 21.13 -6.56
C LEU A 236 -20.93 21.98 -7.39
N HIS A 237 -21.44 22.93 -8.20
CA HIS A 237 -20.57 23.73 -9.10
C HIS A 237 -20.28 25.15 -8.59
N GLN A 238 -20.83 25.58 -7.43
CA GLN A 238 -20.69 26.96 -6.94
C GLN A 238 -19.93 27.09 -5.62
N ARG A 239 -19.14 26.12 -5.19
CA ARG A 239 -18.17 26.32 -4.08
C ARG A 239 -16.76 25.99 -4.57
N ASN A 240 -16.16 26.97 -5.22
CA ASN A 240 -14.71 27.11 -5.31
C ASN A 240 -14.19 27.76 -4.04
#